data_8ccc81338199ce725a317771dfa954f8
#
_entry.id   8ccc81338199ce725a317771dfa954f8
#
_cell.length_a   1.000
_cell.length_b   1.000
_cell.length_c   1.000
_cell.angle_alpha   90.00
_cell.angle_beta   90.00
_cell.angle_gamma   90.00
#
_symmetry.space_group_name_H-M   'P 1'
#
loop_
_entity.id
_entity.type
_entity.pdbx_description
1 polymer ?
#
loop_
_entity_poly.entity_id
_entity_poly.type
_entity_poly.pdbx_seq_one_letter_code
_entity_poly.pdbx_strand_id
1 'polypeptide(L)'
;GFSSSTPGASLSGQPTNLGSGGTWTIDNTDTTALRIKNSSNTGSPSSAITVNFSNVHNPSATNSTFFIRITTYSDDAWTTEIDSGTVATSTAGQVTVTASVNETLTFTLSSSTVALGTLSTSTTGAGTSLMTVATNAISGYSLSYSGDTLKSGSNTISAMSAMTTSSMNSKQFGINLMSNATPSIGSDVSGTGNGTPTAGYDTANNFKFNTSGDTIASASTPTNSNT
;
A
#
# COMPACT_ATOMS: atom_id res chain seq x y z
N GLY A 1 0.63 -21.31 -32.15
CA GLY A 1 1.44 -20.90 -33.29
C GLY A 1 1.32 -19.41 -33.56
N PHE A 2 2.22 -18.87 -34.32
CA PHE A 2 2.06 -17.50 -34.81
C PHE A 2 0.81 -17.46 -35.68
N SER A 3 -0.05 -16.51 -35.46
CA SER A 3 -1.15 -16.23 -36.35
C SER A 3 -0.68 -15.18 -37.34
N SER A 4 -0.51 -15.57 -38.59
CA SER A 4 -0.32 -14.61 -39.70
C SER A 4 -1.63 -13.94 -40.11
N SER A 5 -2.74 -14.30 -39.47
CA SER A 5 -4.06 -13.73 -39.71
C SER A 5 -4.21 -12.30 -39.14
N THR A 6 -3.21 -11.77 -38.51
CA THR A 6 -3.17 -10.35 -38.19
C THR A 6 -2.71 -9.62 -39.47
N PRO A 7 -3.57 -8.87 -40.16
CA PRO A 7 -3.13 -8.05 -41.28
C PRO A 7 -2.10 -7.07 -40.73
N GLY A 8 -0.83 -7.27 -41.04
CA GLY A 8 0.19 -6.37 -40.58
C GLY A 8 1.57 -6.92 -40.31
N ALA A 9 1.80 -8.24 -40.29
CA ALA A 9 3.18 -8.73 -40.25
C ALA A 9 3.93 -8.24 -41.46
N SER A 10 5.07 -7.62 -41.25
CA SER A 10 5.93 -7.05 -42.33
C SER A 10 7.40 -7.34 -42.04
N LEU A 11 8.22 -7.28 -43.07
CA LEU A 11 9.65 -7.31 -42.91
C LEU A 11 10.13 -5.97 -42.31
N SER A 12 10.92 -6.06 -41.26
CA SER A 12 11.64 -4.89 -40.71
C SER A 12 13.02 -4.78 -41.35
N GLY A 13 13.05 -4.32 -42.57
CA GLY A 13 14.22 -4.29 -43.40
C GLY A 13 14.41 -5.56 -44.24
N GLN A 14 15.41 -5.55 -45.16
CA GLN A 14 15.73 -6.74 -45.95
C GLN A 14 16.50 -7.76 -45.10
N PRO A 15 16.30 -9.07 -45.31
CA PRO A 15 17.14 -10.09 -44.71
C PRO A 15 18.64 -9.89 -45.03
N THR A 16 19.51 -10.19 -44.07
CA THR A 16 20.95 -10.17 -44.28
C THR A 16 21.43 -11.60 -44.46
N ASN A 17 22.44 -11.74 -45.38
CA ASN A 17 23.09 -13.01 -45.70
C ASN A 17 22.17 -14.11 -46.28
N LEU A 18 20.95 -13.77 -46.70
CA LEU A 18 20.00 -14.73 -47.29
C LEU A 18 20.09 -14.82 -48.82
N GLY A 19 21.22 -14.44 -49.37
CA GLY A 19 21.46 -14.42 -50.81
C GLY A 19 21.59 -13.00 -51.38
N SER A 20 21.63 -12.87 -52.68
CA SER A 20 21.80 -11.59 -53.39
C SER A 20 20.86 -11.49 -54.62
N GLY A 21 20.60 -10.26 -55.05
CA GLY A 21 19.67 -9.97 -56.13
C GLY A 21 18.20 -9.85 -55.69
N GLY A 22 17.51 -8.89 -56.26
CA GLY A 22 16.09 -8.62 -55.97
C GLY A 22 15.80 -8.14 -54.59
N THR A 23 14.52 -8.14 -54.26
CA THR A 23 13.97 -7.70 -52.94
C THR A 23 13.13 -8.81 -52.34
N TRP A 24 13.35 -9.10 -51.08
CA TRP A 24 12.50 -10.03 -50.32
C TRP A 24 11.16 -9.37 -49.99
N THR A 25 10.10 -10.10 -50.22
CA THR A 25 8.74 -9.67 -49.93
C THR A 25 8.06 -10.68 -49.00
N ILE A 26 7.17 -10.18 -48.15
CA ILE A 26 6.36 -11.04 -47.30
C ILE A 26 5.15 -11.54 -48.08
N ASP A 27 4.80 -12.83 -47.89
CA ASP A 27 3.57 -13.43 -48.39
C ASP A 27 2.64 -13.75 -47.21
N ASN A 28 1.54 -13.05 -47.14
CA ASN A 28 0.54 -13.17 -46.11
C ASN A 28 -0.68 -13.97 -46.56
N THR A 29 -0.59 -14.76 -47.64
CA THR A 29 -1.73 -15.57 -48.15
C THR A 29 -2.00 -16.81 -47.28
N ASP A 30 -0.99 -17.31 -46.59
CA ASP A 30 -1.11 -18.44 -45.67
C ASP A 30 -1.35 -17.95 -44.23
N THR A 31 -2.42 -18.40 -43.60
CA THR A 31 -2.79 -18.03 -42.24
C THR A 31 -2.03 -18.84 -41.18
N THR A 32 -1.30 -19.87 -41.57
CA THR A 32 -0.57 -20.79 -40.66
C THR A 32 0.92 -20.59 -40.66
N ALA A 33 1.45 -19.89 -41.66
CA ALA A 33 2.89 -19.66 -41.84
C ALA A 33 3.17 -18.21 -42.24
N LEU A 34 4.24 -17.65 -41.68
CA LEU A 34 4.80 -16.38 -42.10
C LEU A 34 5.87 -16.68 -43.16
N ARG A 35 5.63 -16.26 -44.38
CA ARG A 35 6.46 -16.59 -45.54
C ARG A 35 7.10 -15.37 -46.15
N ILE A 36 8.34 -15.54 -46.59
CA ILE A 36 9.07 -14.52 -47.43
C ILE A 36 9.56 -15.16 -48.69
N LYS A 37 9.58 -14.41 -49.74
CA LYS A 37 10.12 -14.86 -51.04
C LYS A 37 10.89 -13.77 -51.79
N ASN A 38 11.80 -14.22 -52.67
CA ASN A 38 12.52 -13.40 -53.59
C ASN A 38 12.85 -14.20 -54.84
N SER A 39 12.03 -14.05 -55.87
CA SER A 39 12.18 -14.77 -57.15
C SER A 39 13.43 -14.41 -57.95
N SER A 40 14.12 -13.35 -57.59
CA SER A 40 15.36 -12.91 -58.23
C SER A 40 16.61 -13.22 -57.39
N ASN A 41 16.46 -14.00 -56.32
CA ASN A 41 17.62 -14.36 -55.50
C ASN A 41 18.58 -15.31 -56.20
N THR A 42 19.85 -14.94 -56.26
CA THR A 42 20.88 -15.67 -57.04
C THR A 42 22.04 -16.14 -56.15
N GLY A 43 22.01 -15.91 -54.87
CA GLY A 43 23.11 -16.27 -54.00
C GLY A 43 22.74 -17.35 -52.97
N SER A 44 23.72 -18.15 -52.56
CA SER A 44 23.58 -19.05 -51.40
C SER A 44 23.94 -18.29 -50.13
N PRO A 45 23.29 -18.65 -48.99
CA PRO A 45 23.68 -18.10 -47.71
C PRO A 45 25.15 -18.44 -47.39
N SER A 46 25.93 -17.46 -46.95
CA SER A 46 27.36 -17.64 -46.66
C SER A 46 27.72 -17.50 -45.19
N SER A 47 26.80 -17.08 -44.37
CA SER A 47 27.01 -16.86 -42.95
C SER A 47 25.64 -16.83 -42.21
N ALA A 48 25.64 -16.52 -40.93
CA ALA A 48 24.43 -16.43 -40.18
C ALA A 48 23.41 -15.48 -40.83
N ILE A 49 22.20 -15.98 -41.05
CA ILE A 49 21.09 -15.26 -41.66
C ILE A 49 20.32 -14.52 -40.57
N THR A 50 19.96 -13.28 -40.87
CA THR A 50 19.04 -12.54 -39.99
C THR A 50 17.83 -12.08 -40.79
N VAL A 51 16.64 -12.41 -40.27
CA VAL A 51 15.35 -11.95 -40.80
C VAL A 51 14.58 -11.30 -39.67
N ASN A 52 14.24 -10.03 -39.83
CA ASN A 52 13.49 -9.29 -38.84
C ASN A 52 12.05 -9.04 -39.29
N PHE A 53 11.10 -9.35 -38.43
CA PHE A 53 9.69 -9.10 -38.66
C PHE A 53 9.16 -8.06 -37.68
N SER A 54 8.24 -7.23 -38.15
CA SER A 54 7.46 -6.30 -37.36
C SER A 54 5.99 -6.80 -37.27
N ASN A 55 5.29 -6.37 -36.24
CA ASN A 55 3.87 -6.67 -36.00
C ASN A 55 3.54 -8.18 -35.89
N VAL A 56 4.46 -8.95 -35.31
CA VAL A 56 4.26 -10.35 -34.98
C VAL A 56 3.78 -10.44 -33.55
N HIS A 57 2.70 -11.14 -33.31
CA HIS A 57 2.12 -11.33 -31.97
C HIS A 57 2.47 -12.70 -31.41
N ASN A 58 2.94 -12.73 -30.18
CA ASN A 58 3.14 -13.97 -29.45
C ASN A 58 1.78 -14.60 -29.06
N PRO A 59 1.73 -15.92 -28.79
CA PRO A 59 0.55 -16.54 -28.19
C PRO A 59 0.13 -15.80 -26.92
N SER A 60 -1.17 -15.61 -26.73
CA SER A 60 -1.74 -14.89 -25.58
C SER A 60 -1.75 -15.70 -24.29
N ALA A 61 -1.66 -17.03 -24.39
CA ALA A 61 -1.59 -17.90 -23.22
C ALA A 61 -0.24 -17.73 -22.51
N THR A 62 -0.26 -17.50 -21.20
CA THR A 62 0.95 -17.46 -20.34
C THR A 62 1.39 -18.87 -19.96
N ASN A 63 2.66 -19.06 -19.62
CA ASN A 63 3.26 -20.36 -19.28
C ASN A 63 3.03 -21.44 -20.34
N SER A 64 2.93 -21.04 -21.60
CA SER A 64 2.65 -21.94 -22.71
C SER A 64 3.89 -22.11 -23.57
N THR A 65 4.31 -23.36 -23.75
CA THR A 65 5.38 -23.71 -24.66
C THR A 65 4.81 -23.78 -26.09
N PHE A 66 5.48 -23.13 -27.03
CA PHE A 66 5.17 -23.23 -28.44
C PHE A 66 6.43 -23.45 -29.25
N PHE A 67 6.24 -23.97 -30.46
CA PHE A 67 7.34 -24.34 -31.34
C PHE A 67 7.33 -23.45 -32.56
N ILE A 68 8.49 -22.93 -32.93
CA ILE A 68 8.71 -22.17 -34.14
C ILE A 68 9.50 -23.08 -35.08
N ARG A 69 8.89 -23.47 -36.18
CA ARG A 69 9.59 -24.19 -37.26
C ARG A 69 9.99 -23.20 -38.36
N ILE A 70 11.24 -23.24 -38.74
CA ILE A 70 11.78 -22.50 -39.88
C ILE A 70 12.08 -23.51 -40.94
N THR A 71 11.60 -23.26 -42.17
CA THR A 71 11.92 -24.10 -43.34
C THR A 71 12.37 -23.22 -44.47
N THR A 72 13.42 -23.63 -45.13
CA THR A 72 13.98 -22.95 -46.30
C THR A 72 13.67 -23.75 -47.57
N TYR A 73 13.42 -23.05 -48.65
CA TYR A 73 13.02 -23.61 -49.92
C TYR A 73 13.90 -23.09 -51.06
N SER A 74 14.09 -23.90 -52.12
CA SER A 74 14.81 -23.49 -53.33
C SER A 74 13.94 -22.78 -54.36
N ASP A 75 12.64 -22.70 -54.15
CA ASP A 75 11.67 -22.08 -55.05
C ASP A 75 10.71 -21.12 -54.29
N ASP A 76 10.10 -20.21 -54.99
CA ASP A 76 9.16 -19.20 -54.46
C ASP A 76 7.74 -19.70 -54.34
N ALA A 77 7.47 -20.97 -54.69
CA ALA A 77 6.20 -21.67 -54.43
C ALA A 77 6.23 -22.51 -53.16
N TRP A 78 7.37 -22.56 -52.47
CA TRP A 78 7.59 -23.33 -51.22
C TRP A 78 7.27 -24.83 -51.39
N THR A 79 7.73 -25.43 -52.50
CA THR A 79 7.52 -26.83 -52.82
C THR A 79 8.75 -27.69 -52.64
N THR A 80 9.92 -27.14 -52.84
CA THR A 80 11.19 -27.86 -52.75
C THR A 80 11.97 -27.41 -51.53
N GLU A 81 11.78 -28.18 -50.42
CA GLU A 81 12.47 -27.91 -49.15
C GLU A 81 13.97 -28.16 -49.26
N ILE A 82 14.77 -27.24 -48.73
CA ILE A 82 16.23 -27.38 -48.59
C ILE A 82 16.55 -27.91 -47.20
N ASP A 83 16.04 -27.23 -46.18
CA ASP A 83 16.32 -27.56 -44.78
C ASP A 83 15.23 -27.06 -43.86
N SER A 84 15.08 -27.65 -42.70
CA SER A 84 14.19 -27.18 -41.65
C SER A 84 14.75 -27.38 -40.26
N GLY A 85 14.42 -26.45 -39.40
CA GLY A 85 14.73 -26.52 -37.97
C GLY A 85 13.57 -26.09 -37.10
N THR A 86 13.49 -26.63 -35.89
CA THR A 86 12.46 -26.31 -34.92
C THR A 86 13.09 -25.84 -33.61
N VAL A 87 12.61 -24.74 -33.09
CA VAL A 87 13.00 -24.21 -31.79
C VAL A 87 11.76 -24.18 -30.89
N ALA A 88 11.94 -24.63 -29.66
CA ALA A 88 10.93 -24.47 -28.61
C ALA A 88 11.15 -23.16 -27.88
N THR A 89 10.08 -22.44 -27.62
CA THR A 89 10.09 -21.24 -26.77
C THR A 89 8.84 -21.22 -25.91
N SER A 90 8.82 -20.37 -24.92
CA SER A 90 7.65 -20.24 -24.04
C SER A 90 7.32 -18.80 -23.75
N THR A 91 6.02 -18.55 -23.53
CA THR A 91 5.56 -17.27 -22.99
C THR A 91 5.86 -17.20 -21.49
N ALA A 92 6.34 -16.06 -21.03
CA ALA A 92 6.57 -15.85 -19.61
C ALA A 92 5.26 -15.89 -18.83
N GLY A 93 5.29 -16.52 -17.64
CA GLY A 93 4.19 -16.45 -16.69
C GLY A 93 4.23 -15.16 -15.89
N GLN A 94 3.07 -14.68 -15.51
CA GLN A 94 2.95 -13.61 -14.54
C GLN A 94 2.86 -14.22 -13.14
N VAL A 95 3.75 -13.83 -12.23
CA VAL A 95 3.66 -14.16 -10.81
C VAL A 95 2.95 -13.00 -10.13
N THR A 96 1.79 -13.28 -9.55
CA THR A 96 1.09 -12.33 -8.68
C THR A 96 1.50 -12.61 -7.24
N VAL A 97 2.16 -11.64 -6.62
CA VAL A 97 2.49 -11.68 -5.19
C VAL A 97 1.51 -10.78 -4.45
N THR A 98 0.80 -11.35 -3.48
CA THR A 98 -0.09 -10.62 -2.57
C THR A 98 0.46 -10.69 -1.16
N ALA A 99 0.39 -9.58 -0.44
CA ALA A 99 0.73 -9.51 0.97
C ALA A 99 -0.33 -8.69 1.70
N SER A 100 -0.61 -9.06 2.95
CA SER A 100 -1.46 -8.29 3.86
C SER A 100 -0.76 -8.14 5.20
N VAL A 101 -0.96 -6.99 5.84
CA VAL A 101 -0.51 -6.72 7.21
C VAL A 101 -1.75 -6.52 8.06
N ASN A 102 -1.89 -7.33 9.11
CA ASN A 102 -3.00 -7.16 10.06
C ASN A 102 -2.84 -5.86 10.84
N GLU A 103 -3.95 -5.17 11.07
CA GLU A 103 -3.96 -4.02 11.95
C GLU A 103 -3.77 -4.45 13.41
N THR A 104 -3.00 -3.68 14.14
CA THR A 104 -2.71 -3.87 15.56
C THR A 104 -2.91 -2.57 16.30
N LEU A 105 -3.43 -2.65 17.52
CA LEU A 105 -3.56 -1.54 18.44
C LEU A 105 -2.96 -1.96 19.77
N THR A 106 -2.03 -1.17 20.27
CA THR A 106 -1.47 -1.31 21.62
C THR A 106 -1.98 -0.15 22.47
N PHE A 107 -2.60 -0.47 23.61
CA PHE A 107 -3.01 0.49 24.62
C PHE A 107 -2.55 0.03 26.00
N THR A 108 -1.87 0.88 26.72
CA THR A 108 -1.41 0.59 28.08
C THR A 108 -1.68 1.76 29.02
N LEU A 109 -1.94 1.42 30.28
CA LEU A 109 -2.06 2.37 31.39
C LEU A 109 -0.91 2.12 32.37
N SER A 110 -0.28 3.18 32.87
CA SER A 110 0.72 3.07 33.93
C SER A 110 0.11 2.64 35.26
N SER A 111 -1.15 3.02 35.50
CA SER A 111 -1.92 2.63 36.68
C SER A 111 -3.41 2.63 36.37
N SER A 112 -4.12 1.63 36.86
CA SER A 112 -5.59 1.56 36.83
C SER A 112 -6.26 2.35 37.95
N THR A 113 -5.48 2.92 38.86
CA THR A 113 -5.96 3.72 40.01
C THR A 113 -5.22 5.05 40.08
N VAL A 114 -5.94 6.12 40.39
CA VAL A 114 -5.39 7.45 40.62
C VAL A 114 -5.75 7.89 42.04
N ALA A 115 -4.72 8.01 42.90
CA ALA A 115 -4.90 8.45 44.26
C ALA A 115 -4.93 9.98 44.33
N LEU A 116 -6.05 10.58 44.71
CA LEU A 116 -6.20 12.04 44.85
C LEU A 116 -5.88 12.54 46.27
N GLY A 117 -5.51 11.63 47.16
CA GLY A 117 -5.25 11.97 48.56
C GLY A 117 -6.51 12.37 49.31
N THR A 118 -6.36 13.01 50.48
CA THR A 118 -7.48 13.54 51.26
C THR A 118 -7.94 14.86 50.66
N LEU A 119 -9.17 14.89 50.18
CA LEU A 119 -9.77 16.09 49.62
C LEU A 119 -10.06 17.12 50.73
N SER A 120 -9.71 18.37 50.48
CA SER A 120 -9.93 19.47 51.40
C SER A 120 -10.42 20.73 50.70
N THR A 121 -10.83 21.72 51.45
CA THR A 121 -11.22 23.04 50.88
C THR A 121 -10.04 23.96 50.63
N SER A 122 -8.85 23.61 51.14
CA SER A 122 -7.64 24.42 51.08
C SER A 122 -6.62 23.95 50.02
N THR A 123 -6.83 22.76 49.46
CA THR A 123 -5.94 22.18 48.44
C THR A 123 -6.73 21.40 47.40
N THR A 124 -6.29 21.47 46.15
CA THR A 124 -6.83 20.64 45.09
C THR A 124 -6.18 19.24 45.15
N GLY A 125 -7.01 18.19 45.24
CA GLY A 125 -6.56 16.81 45.08
C GLY A 125 -6.27 16.54 43.59
N ALA A 126 -5.12 15.97 43.32
CA ALA A 126 -4.73 15.68 41.95
C ALA A 126 -3.89 14.38 41.86
N GLY A 127 -3.95 13.71 40.73
CA GLY A 127 -3.20 12.49 40.44
C GLY A 127 -3.13 12.23 38.96
N THR A 128 -2.22 11.36 38.50
CA THR A 128 -2.00 11.04 37.10
C THR A 128 -2.01 9.53 36.86
N SER A 129 -2.38 9.16 35.63
CA SER A 129 -2.06 7.89 35.03
C SER A 129 -1.64 8.15 33.60
N LEU A 130 -0.50 7.59 33.17
CA LEU A 130 -0.06 7.71 31.80
C LEU A 130 -0.77 6.69 30.92
N MET A 131 -1.18 7.11 29.73
CA MET A 131 -1.80 6.29 28.72
C MET A 131 -0.88 6.25 27.50
N THR A 132 -0.49 5.06 27.07
CA THR A 132 0.35 4.90 25.88
C THR A 132 -0.43 4.19 24.80
N VAL A 133 -0.43 4.76 23.58
CA VAL A 133 -1.14 4.23 22.41
C VAL A 133 -0.20 4.13 21.22
N ALA A 134 -0.28 3.01 20.49
CA ALA A 134 0.39 2.82 19.19
C ALA A 134 -0.48 1.96 18.27
N THR A 135 -0.50 2.25 16.98
CA THR A 135 -1.26 1.47 15.98
C THR A 135 -0.67 1.60 14.57
N ASN A 136 -0.76 0.51 13.80
CA ASN A 136 -0.52 0.52 12.36
C ASN A 136 -1.82 0.64 11.53
N ALA A 137 -2.98 0.81 12.17
CA ALA A 137 -4.25 0.99 11.48
C ALA A 137 -4.24 2.26 10.63
N ILE A 138 -4.68 2.14 9.37
CA ILE A 138 -4.64 3.25 8.40
C ILE A 138 -5.46 4.46 8.83
N SER A 139 -6.51 4.23 9.64
CA SER A 139 -7.40 5.28 10.19
C SER A 139 -6.97 5.76 11.58
N GLY A 140 -5.81 5.29 12.10
CA GLY A 140 -5.31 5.68 13.40
C GLY A 140 -6.14 5.13 14.55
N TYR A 141 -6.38 5.96 15.59
CA TYR A 141 -7.15 5.57 16.77
C TYR A 141 -7.99 6.72 17.32
N SER A 142 -8.98 6.37 18.12
CA SER A 142 -9.74 7.29 18.97
C SER A 142 -9.74 6.75 20.40
N LEU A 143 -9.35 7.59 21.36
CA LEU A 143 -9.31 7.29 22.78
C LEU A 143 -10.44 8.04 23.50
N SER A 144 -11.33 7.30 24.12
CA SER A 144 -12.49 7.85 24.81
C SER A 144 -12.58 7.31 26.23
N TYR A 145 -13.26 8.06 27.10
CA TYR A 145 -13.64 7.60 28.43
C TYR A 145 -15.14 7.73 28.63
N SER A 146 -15.65 7.02 29.62
CA SER A 146 -17.00 7.21 30.17
C SER A 146 -17.00 6.86 31.65
N GLY A 147 -17.88 7.46 32.42
CA GLY A 147 -18.01 7.15 33.82
C GLY A 147 -18.63 8.28 34.64
N ASP A 148 -18.85 8.00 35.90
CA ASP A 148 -19.38 8.97 36.88
C ASP A 148 -18.24 9.81 37.49
N THR A 149 -18.61 10.93 38.11
CA THR A 149 -17.71 11.71 38.98
C THR A 149 -17.48 11.01 40.32
N LEU A 150 -16.64 11.58 41.15
CA LEU A 150 -16.34 11.07 42.50
C LEU A 150 -17.58 11.15 43.40
N LYS A 151 -17.86 10.07 44.13
CA LYS A 151 -18.97 9.96 45.07
C LYS A 151 -18.49 9.38 46.41
N SER A 152 -19.13 9.84 47.49
CA SER A 152 -18.98 9.25 48.80
C SER A 152 -20.36 9.23 49.48
N GLY A 153 -21.00 8.07 49.51
CA GLY A 153 -22.40 7.93 49.88
C GLY A 153 -23.31 8.77 48.99
N SER A 154 -24.10 9.64 49.56
CA SER A 154 -24.96 10.60 48.84
C SER A 154 -24.23 11.87 48.35
N ASN A 155 -23.00 12.08 48.80
CA ASN A 155 -22.22 13.24 48.36
C ASN A 155 -21.56 13.00 47.01
N THR A 156 -21.76 13.93 46.09
CA THR A 156 -21.18 13.89 44.75
C THR A 156 -20.33 15.14 44.50
N ILE A 157 -19.20 14.97 43.83
CA ILE A 157 -18.41 16.07 43.27
C ILE A 157 -18.89 16.33 41.86
N SER A 158 -19.20 17.58 41.54
CA SER A 158 -19.76 17.95 40.23
C SER A 158 -18.75 17.79 39.13
N ALA A 159 -19.18 17.36 37.95
CA ALA A 159 -18.38 17.37 36.74
C ALA A 159 -18.10 18.79 36.26
N MET A 160 -16.89 19.07 35.77
CA MET A 160 -16.57 20.27 35.04
C MET A 160 -17.01 20.10 33.58
N SER A 161 -18.29 20.32 33.30
CA SER A 161 -18.90 20.06 31.98
C SER A 161 -18.34 20.97 30.86
N ALA A 162 -17.83 22.13 31.23
CA ALA A 162 -17.10 23.02 30.36
C ALA A 162 -15.62 23.06 30.77
N MET A 163 -14.73 23.28 29.79
CA MET A 163 -13.30 23.45 30.02
C MET A 163 -13.06 24.72 30.86
N THR A 164 -12.54 24.55 32.07
CA THR A 164 -12.26 25.67 32.99
C THR A 164 -11.14 25.34 33.97
N THR A 165 -10.61 26.35 34.62
CA THR A 165 -9.56 26.20 35.65
C THR A 165 -10.09 25.59 36.92
N SER A 166 -9.25 24.83 37.62
CA SER A 166 -9.58 24.31 38.96
C SER A 166 -9.61 25.45 39.98
N SER A 167 -10.55 25.39 40.89
CA SER A 167 -10.71 26.38 41.96
C SER A 167 -10.79 25.66 43.34
N MET A 168 -10.01 26.13 44.28
CA MET A 168 -10.08 25.66 45.68
C MET A 168 -11.49 25.99 46.27
N ASN A 169 -11.89 25.20 47.24
CA ASN A 169 -13.20 25.32 47.90
C ASN A 169 -14.42 25.10 46.97
N SER A 170 -14.19 24.48 45.81
CA SER A 170 -15.23 24.13 44.85
C SER A 170 -15.32 22.60 44.73
N LYS A 171 -16.56 22.06 44.72
CA LYS A 171 -16.80 20.64 44.43
C LYS A 171 -16.81 20.42 42.94
N GLN A 172 -15.62 20.14 42.36
CA GLN A 172 -15.44 19.99 40.92
C GLN A 172 -14.47 18.86 40.63
N PHE A 173 -14.74 18.13 39.52
CA PHE A 173 -13.90 17.06 38.99
C PHE A 173 -13.71 17.25 37.48
N GLY A 174 -12.48 17.22 37.04
CA GLY A 174 -12.12 17.31 35.64
C GLY A 174 -10.81 16.57 35.36
N ILE A 175 -10.57 16.26 34.10
CA ILE A 175 -9.34 15.68 33.59
C ILE A 175 -8.74 16.58 32.50
N ASN A 176 -7.47 16.37 32.22
CA ASN A 176 -6.72 17.12 31.23
C ASN A 176 -5.56 16.23 30.74
N LEU A 177 -5.13 16.38 29.50
CA LEU A 177 -4.03 15.61 28.91
C LEU A 177 -2.76 16.48 28.67
N MET A 178 -2.57 17.48 29.50
CA MET A 178 -1.46 18.43 29.41
C MET A 178 -0.70 18.52 30.71
N SER A 179 0.51 19.02 30.65
CA SER A 179 1.25 19.48 31.82
C SER A 179 0.55 20.70 32.42
N ASN A 180 0.31 20.67 33.74
CA ASN A 180 -0.43 21.70 34.45
C ASN A 180 0.44 22.30 35.56
N ALA A 181 0.37 23.62 35.72
CA ALA A 181 1.04 24.32 36.82
C ALA A 181 0.13 24.44 38.07
N THR A 182 -1.19 24.45 37.88
CA THR A 182 -2.17 24.60 38.98
C THR A 182 -3.36 23.66 38.78
N PRO A 183 -3.40 22.51 39.47
CA PRO A 183 -2.34 21.92 40.31
C PRO A 183 -1.13 21.50 39.48
N SER A 184 0.06 21.48 40.08
CA SER A 184 1.32 21.06 39.41
C SER A 184 1.28 19.54 39.17
N ILE A 185 0.78 19.10 38.01
CA ILE A 185 0.54 17.70 37.67
C ILE A 185 0.42 17.47 36.16
N GLY A 186 0.66 16.22 35.78
CA GLY A 186 0.56 15.79 34.37
C GLY A 186 1.84 16.06 33.58
N SER A 187 1.83 15.63 32.33
CA SER A 187 2.90 15.86 31.35
C SER A 187 2.26 16.14 30.00
N ASP A 188 2.97 16.86 29.17
CA ASP A 188 2.56 17.01 27.77
C ASP A 188 2.74 15.69 27.03
N VAL A 189 2.00 15.52 25.94
CA VAL A 189 2.12 14.34 25.08
C VAL A 189 3.58 14.20 24.61
N SER A 190 4.10 13.01 24.74
CA SER A 190 5.47 12.66 24.39
C SER A 190 5.52 11.41 23.52
N GLY A 191 6.70 11.07 23.00
CA GLY A 191 6.92 9.94 22.11
C GLY A 191 7.11 10.36 20.66
N THR A 192 7.11 9.39 19.76
CA THR A 192 7.36 9.61 18.32
C THR A 192 6.08 9.48 17.47
N GLY A 193 4.95 9.32 18.11
CA GLY A 193 3.65 9.23 17.47
C GLY A 193 3.07 10.59 17.11
N ASN A 194 1.95 10.58 16.39
CA ASN A 194 1.23 11.76 15.91
C ASN A 194 -0.15 11.94 16.57
N GLY A 195 -0.44 11.20 17.62
CA GLY A 195 -1.66 11.37 18.39
C GLY A 195 -1.66 12.69 19.16
N THR A 196 -2.81 13.32 19.23
CA THR A 196 -3.01 14.60 19.92
C THR A 196 -4.21 14.57 20.84
N PRO A 197 -4.19 15.31 21.97
CA PRO A 197 -5.38 15.56 22.74
C PRO A 197 -6.47 16.25 21.90
N THR A 198 -7.72 15.93 22.19
CA THR A 198 -8.85 16.63 21.55
C THR A 198 -9.17 17.94 22.26
N ALA A 199 -9.83 18.85 21.53
CA ALA A 199 -10.26 20.15 22.08
C ALA A 199 -11.06 19.97 23.38
N GLY A 200 -10.68 20.75 24.39
CA GLY A 200 -11.22 20.64 25.73
C GLY A 200 -10.36 19.83 26.71
N TYR A 201 -9.36 19.10 26.23
CA TYR A 201 -8.39 18.31 27.01
C TYR A 201 -6.94 18.67 26.67
N ASP A 202 -6.74 19.63 25.80
CA ASP A 202 -5.52 20.07 25.15
C ASP A 202 -4.96 21.41 25.67
N THR A 203 -5.56 21.96 26.71
CA THR A 203 -5.19 23.29 27.23
C THR A 203 -4.73 23.17 28.69
N ALA A 204 -3.47 23.56 28.94
CA ALA A 204 -2.87 23.51 30.28
C ALA A 204 -3.70 24.30 31.30
N ASN A 205 -3.77 23.77 32.52
CA ASN A 205 -4.53 24.32 33.67
C ASN A 205 -6.06 24.38 33.49
N ASN A 206 -6.59 23.88 32.38
CA ASN A 206 -8.03 23.77 32.14
C ASN A 206 -8.48 22.32 32.12
N PHE A 207 -9.53 22.03 32.85
CA PHE A 207 -10.02 20.67 33.09
C PHE A 207 -11.46 20.57 32.61
N LYS A 208 -11.82 19.39 32.11
CA LYS A 208 -13.20 19.06 31.67
C LYS A 208 -13.52 17.64 32.06
N PHE A 209 -14.78 17.36 32.37
CA PHE A 209 -15.28 16.01 32.51
C PHE A 209 -16.74 15.93 32.08
N ASN A 210 -17.03 14.99 31.19
CA ASN A 210 -18.40 14.69 30.74
C ASN A 210 -18.78 13.29 31.21
N THR A 211 -19.81 13.18 32.04
CA THR A 211 -20.28 11.89 32.55
C THR A 211 -20.87 10.98 31.48
N SER A 212 -21.33 11.52 30.36
CA SER A 212 -21.77 10.75 29.18
C SER A 212 -20.61 10.21 28.36
N GLY A 213 -19.39 10.62 28.68
CA GLY A 213 -18.16 10.26 27.94
C GLY A 213 -17.78 11.26 26.86
N ASP A 214 -16.49 11.36 26.63
CA ASP A 214 -15.89 12.17 25.55
C ASP A 214 -14.71 11.43 24.92
N THR A 215 -14.40 11.75 23.68
CA THR A 215 -13.10 11.45 23.07
C THR A 215 -12.06 12.44 23.59
N ILE A 216 -10.94 11.94 24.09
CA ILE A 216 -9.92 12.76 24.74
C ILE A 216 -8.63 12.87 23.91
N ALA A 217 -8.33 11.89 23.07
CA ALA A 217 -7.19 11.91 22.16
C ALA A 217 -7.47 11.12 20.90
N SER A 218 -6.81 11.45 19.82
CA SER A 218 -6.92 10.69 18.57
C SER A 218 -5.69 10.85 17.67
N ALA A 219 -5.51 9.91 16.76
CA ALA A 219 -4.66 10.02 15.59
C ALA A 219 -5.47 9.61 14.36
N SER A 220 -5.27 10.27 13.23
CA SER A 220 -6.01 9.97 11.98
C SER A 220 -5.22 9.10 10.99
N THR A 221 -4.01 8.68 11.36
CA THR A 221 -3.11 7.85 10.57
C THR A 221 -2.38 6.87 11.47
N PRO A 222 -1.70 5.85 10.93
CA PRO A 222 -0.81 5.00 11.72
C PRO A 222 0.12 5.84 12.59
N THR A 223 0.30 5.42 13.84
CA THR A 223 1.10 6.18 14.80
C THR A 223 2.00 5.27 15.62
N ASN A 224 3.22 5.72 15.84
CA ASN A 224 4.12 5.16 16.83
C ASN A 224 3.60 5.48 18.25
N SER A 225 4.34 5.05 19.27
CA SER A 225 3.95 5.26 20.66
C SER A 225 3.84 6.74 21.01
N ASN A 226 2.67 7.14 21.50
CA ASN A 226 2.41 8.39 22.21
C ASN A 226 2.05 8.09 23.67
N THR A 227 2.55 8.88 24.60
CA THR A 227 2.28 8.77 26.04
C THR A 227 1.86 10.10 26.62
#